data_e85aa46b9ace8dd73b00a6d0d842569a
#
_entry.id   e85aa46b9ace8dd73b00a6d0d842569a
#
_cell.length_a   1.000
_cell.length_b   1.000
_cell.length_c   1.000
_cell.angle_alpha   90.00
_cell.angle_beta   90.00
_cell.angle_gamma   90.00
#
_symmetry.space_group_name_H-M   'P 1'
#
loop_
_entity.id
_entity.type
_entity.pdbx_description
1 polymer ?
#
loop_
_entity_poly.entity_id
_entity_poly.type
_entity_poly.pdbx_seq_one_letter_code
_entity_poly.pdbx_strand_id
1 'polypeptide(L)'
;MTDLSVVIVSYNVRAFLEQCLVSVERASKGLNVEVWVVDNKSVDGSVDMVKRRFPWVKLIANEDNVGFSVANNQAIRKSSGKHVLLLNPDTVVREDTFAKGLEHMDAHPKVGGMGVPMYDGTGKYLPESKRGLPTPWVAFCRMAGLHHFAPTSEKFNAYYAGHLGEHDTGPVDILAGAYMWMRKEALDEVGLLDEQFFMYGEDIDLSWRLVLGGWENHYCANTSIIHYKGESTKKGSLNYVMVFYNAMLLFAAKHYEGRQARAFSWMIRVAIYGRAALAVVRRMLSRWGDLIRVAGVTLALFGAWLWALDALGQRQFNWPEVLWQGGLLWALQTAALTLFGGHAEPSRLHSRFRPWSAWVAASSLTVIVYSLWPEGWRFSRSGVLGLVFLQGAIHAAVARRRWKRAGNPRMIRRVLVASEDLPAVVDLLRKTEGVQQKQQAHALWAQDTLAPDDTRPSIQA
;
A
#
# COMPACT_ATOMS: atom_id res chain seq x y z
N MET A 1 -5.18 40.20 -12.28
CA MET A 1 -4.28 39.20 -12.86
C MET A 1 -4.36 37.99 -11.91
N THR A 2 -4.51 36.78 -12.41
CA THR A 2 -4.60 35.57 -11.57
C THR A 2 -3.26 35.31 -10.88
N ASP A 3 -3.26 35.15 -9.56
CA ASP A 3 -2.03 34.92 -8.81
C ASP A 3 -1.65 33.43 -8.79
N LEU A 4 -2.67 32.55 -8.66
CA LEU A 4 -2.48 31.11 -8.54
C LEU A 4 -3.45 30.34 -9.43
N SER A 5 -2.95 29.38 -10.18
CA SER A 5 -3.74 28.35 -10.89
C SER A 5 -3.56 27.01 -10.19
N VAL A 6 -4.61 26.50 -9.55
CA VAL A 6 -4.62 25.17 -8.93
C VAL A 6 -5.07 24.14 -9.96
N VAL A 7 -4.27 23.12 -10.19
CA VAL A 7 -4.53 22.03 -11.14
C VAL A 7 -4.69 20.72 -10.39
N ILE A 8 -5.83 20.07 -10.56
CA ILE A 8 -6.20 18.82 -9.89
C ILE A 8 -6.54 17.78 -10.95
N VAL A 9 -5.77 16.69 -11.02
CA VAL A 9 -6.08 15.55 -11.89
C VAL A 9 -6.83 14.49 -11.10
N SER A 10 -8.01 14.08 -11.58
CA SER A 10 -8.89 13.12 -10.92
C SER A 10 -9.09 11.85 -11.73
N TYR A 11 -9.12 10.71 -11.05
CA TYR A 11 -9.49 9.41 -11.62
C TYR A 11 -10.15 8.51 -10.58
N ASN A 12 -11.49 8.37 -10.65
CA ASN A 12 -12.29 7.50 -9.78
C ASN A 12 -12.10 7.74 -8.26
N VAL A 13 -12.11 9.00 -7.84
CA VAL A 13 -11.94 9.42 -6.43
C VAL A 13 -12.91 10.53 -6.03
N ARG A 14 -14.16 10.43 -6.45
CA ARG A 14 -15.21 11.44 -6.29
C ARG A 14 -15.24 12.06 -4.89
N ALA A 15 -15.30 11.24 -3.84
CA ALA A 15 -15.45 11.74 -2.48
C ALA A 15 -14.22 12.55 -1.98
N PHE A 16 -13.02 12.10 -2.35
CA PHE A 16 -11.79 12.83 -2.02
C PHE A 16 -11.67 14.11 -2.82
N LEU A 17 -11.97 14.06 -4.13
CA LEU A 17 -11.99 15.26 -4.99
C LEU A 17 -12.96 16.31 -4.41
N GLU A 18 -14.14 15.89 -3.96
CA GLU A 18 -15.12 16.79 -3.36
C GLU A 18 -14.57 17.46 -2.10
N GLN A 19 -13.96 16.70 -1.19
CA GLN A 19 -13.34 17.21 0.02
C GLN A 19 -12.16 18.14 -0.31
N CYS A 20 -11.34 17.79 -1.28
CA CYS A 20 -10.25 18.61 -1.77
C CYS A 20 -10.77 19.97 -2.26
N LEU A 21 -11.78 19.99 -3.14
CA LEU A 21 -12.35 21.21 -3.69
C LEU A 21 -12.98 22.13 -2.62
N VAL A 22 -13.65 21.57 -1.61
CA VAL A 22 -14.14 22.34 -0.46
C VAL A 22 -12.98 23.03 0.28
N SER A 23 -11.86 22.33 0.48
CA SER A 23 -10.69 22.92 1.15
C SER A 23 -10.01 23.99 0.30
N VAL A 24 -9.93 23.76 -1.03
CA VAL A 24 -9.40 24.73 -2.01
C VAL A 24 -10.25 25.99 -2.05
N GLU A 25 -11.58 25.85 -2.05
CA GLU A 25 -12.50 27.01 -2.01
C GLU A 25 -12.26 27.88 -0.77
N ARG A 26 -12.09 27.26 0.40
CA ARG A 26 -11.79 27.98 1.66
C ARG A 26 -10.44 28.68 1.59
N ALA A 27 -9.41 27.99 1.10
CA ALA A 27 -8.06 28.53 1.00
C ALA A 27 -7.93 29.65 -0.06
N SER A 28 -8.87 29.72 -1.01
CA SER A 28 -8.90 30.73 -2.09
C SER A 28 -9.57 32.03 -1.68
N LYS A 29 -10.20 32.12 -0.51
CA LYS A 29 -10.92 33.32 -0.08
C LYS A 29 -9.99 34.54 0.01
N GLY A 30 -10.39 35.61 -0.66
CA GLY A 30 -9.62 36.88 -0.68
C GLY A 30 -8.38 36.86 -1.59
N LEU A 31 -8.18 35.80 -2.39
CA LEU A 31 -7.09 35.67 -3.34
C LEU A 31 -7.61 35.52 -4.76
N ASN A 32 -6.80 35.90 -5.76
CA ASN A 32 -7.13 35.71 -7.17
C ASN A 32 -6.69 34.31 -7.63
N VAL A 33 -7.51 33.31 -7.35
CA VAL A 33 -7.21 31.89 -7.64
C VAL A 33 -8.16 31.37 -8.72
N GLU A 34 -7.62 30.68 -9.73
CA GLU A 34 -8.40 29.87 -10.63
C GLU A 34 -8.15 28.39 -10.34
N VAL A 35 -9.16 27.56 -10.52
CA VAL A 35 -9.06 26.11 -10.25
C VAL A 35 -9.46 25.32 -11.49
N TRP A 36 -8.58 24.41 -11.87
CA TRP A 36 -8.76 23.48 -12.97
C TRP A 36 -8.88 22.05 -12.41
N VAL A 37 -9.92 21.35 -12.83
CA VAL A 37 -10.02 19.89 -12.63
C VAL A 37 -9.91 19.22 -13.98
N VAL A 38 -8.99 18.25 -14.08
CA VAL A 38 -8.87 17.37 -15.25
C VAL A 38 -9.31 15.98 -14.83
N ASP A 39 -10.44 15.55 -15.33
CA ASP A 39 -10.96 14.21 -15.09
C ASP A 39 -10.45 13.23 -16.15
N ASN A 40 -9.75 12.19 -15.73
CA ASN A 40 -9.16 11.19 -16.61
C ASN A 40 -10.09 9.99 -16.84
N LYS A 41 -11.35 10.25 -17.31
CA LYS A 41 -12.35 9.21 -17.58
C LYS A 41 -12.84 8.49 -16.31
N SER A 42 -13.24 9.26 -15.30
CA SER A 42 -13.87 8.69 -14.11
C SER A 42 -15.27 8.16 -14.42
N VAL A 43 -15.61 7.05 -13.80
CA VAL A 43 -16.92 6.38 -13.92
C VAL A 43 -17.73 6.44 -12.62
N ASP A 44 -17.24 7.13 -11.60
CA ASP A 44 -17.82 7.23 -10.27
C ASP A 44 -18.71 8.47 -10.05
N GLY A 45 -19.00 9.22 -11.13
CA GLY A 45 -19.79 10.44 -11.09
C GLY A 45 -19.01 11.69 -10.65
N SER A 46 -17.68 11.66 -10.67
CA SER A 46 -16.81 12.82 -10.37
C SER A 46 -17.14 14.03 -11.23
N VAL A 47 -17.28 13.85 -12.55
CA VAL A 47 -17.57 14.93 -13.52
C VAL A 47 -18.88 15.65 -13.19
N ASP A 48 -19.95 14.89 -12.93
CA ASP A 48 -21.26 15.46 -12.60
C ASP A 48 -21.28 16.14 -11.24
N MET A 49 -20.54 15.61 -10.28
CA MET A 49 -20.35 16.22 -8.98
C MET A 49 -19.68 17.59 -9.11
N VAL A 50 -18.56 17.70 -9.86
CA VAL A 50 -17.86 18.95 -10.08
C VAL A 50 -18.77 19.96 -10.77
N LYS A 51 -19.44 19.60 -11.87
CA LYS A 51 -20.36 20.51 -12.60
C LYS A 51 -21.49 21.04 -11.73
N ARG A 52 -22.07 20.21 -10.85
CA ARG A 52 -23.22 20.61 -10.01
C ARG A 52 -22.82 21.40 -8.79
N ARG A 53 -21.75 21.02 -8.10
CA ARG A 53 -21.39 21.58 -6.79
C ARG A 53 -20.34 22.67 -6.86
N PHE A 54 -19.48 22.66 -7.87
CA PHE A 54 -18.36 23.58 -8.01
C PHE A 54 -18.37 24.25 -9.39
N PRO A 55 -19.44 25.01 -9.76
CA PRO A 55 -19.57 25.61 -11.09
C PRO A 55 -18.48 26.64 -11.42
N TRP A 56 -17.75 27.12 -10.44
CA TRP A 56 -16.62 28.02 -10.58
C TRP A 56 -15.32 27.32 -11.00
N VAL A 57 -15.28 25.98 -10.94
CA VAL A 57 -14.14 25.18 -11.37
C VAL A 57 -14.15 25.01 -12.88
N LYS A 58 -13.00 25.23 -13.50
CA LYS A 58 -12.78 24.96 -14.91
C LYS A 58 -12.51 23.46 -15.11
N LEU A 59 -13.41 22.76 -15.79
CA LEU A 59 -13.36 21.30 -15.93
C LEU A 59 -12.92 20.89 -17.34
N ILE A 60 -11.95 19.99 -17.41
CA ILE A 60 -11.58 19.22 -18.60
C ILE A 60 -11.94 17.75 -18.32
N ALA A 61 -12.83 17.17 -19.11
CA ALA A 61 -13.20 15.77 -19.01
C ALA A 61 -12.62 15.00 -20.19
N ASN A 62 -11.65 14.15 -19.95
CA ASN A 62 -11.00 13.33 -20.96
C ASN A 62 -11.84 12.09 -21.28
N GLU A 63 -11.86 11.67 -22.53
CA GLU A 63 -12.52 10.44 -22.97
C GLU A 63 -11.71 9.19 -22.59
N ASP A 64 -10.41 9.35 -22.33
CA ASP A 64 -9.50 8.29 -21.90
C ASP A 64 -8.61 8.75 -20.75
N ASN A 65 -8.03 7.78 -20.03
CA ASN A 65 -7.00 8.07 -19.04
C ASN A 65 -5.67 8.31 -19.75
N VAL A 66 -5.37 9.58 -19.96
CA VAL A 66 -4.16 10.03 -20.68
C VAL A 66 -2.90 10.07 -19.80
N GLY A 67 -3.00 9.68 -18.54
CA GLY A 67 -1.90 9.75 -17.57
C GLY A 67 -1.82 11.08 -16.84
N PHE A 68 -0.95 11.14 -15.83
CA PHE A 68 -0.86 12.28 -14.92
C PHE A 68 -0.20 13.49 -15.57
N SER A 69 0.91 13.30 -16.29
CA SER A 69 1.66 14.40 -16.93
C SER A 69 0.87 15.09 -18.03
N VAL A 70 0.27 14.31 -18.93
CA VAL A 70 -0.55 14.87 -20.03
C VAL A 70 -1.74 15.64 -19.47
N ALA A 71 -2.46 15.06 -18.51
CA ALA A 71 -3.63 15.70 -17.91
C ALA A 71 -3.28 17.02 -17.20
N ASN A 72 -2.21 17.06 -16.42
CA ASN A 72 -1.75 18.31 -15.82
C ASN A 72 -1.37 19.34 -16.89
N ASN A 73 -0.63 18.95 -17.90
CA ASN A 73 -0.21 19.84 -18.97
C ASN A 73 -1.40 20.45 -19.75
N GLN A 74 -2.50 19.70 -19.91
CA GLN A 74 -3.73 20.24 -20.53
C GLN A 74 -4.27 21.45 -19.78
N ALA A 75 -4.26 21.42 -18.45
CA ALA A 75 -4.71 22.51 -17.61
C ALA A 75 -3.65 23.63 -17.52
N ILE A 76 -2.37 23.29 -17.35
CA ILE A 76 -1.29 24.28 -17.25
C ILE A 76 -1.24 25.18 -18.50
N ARG A 77 -1.37 24.60 -19.69
CA ARG A 77 -1.39 25.36 -20.97
C ARG A 77 -2.56 26.34 -21.07
N LYS A 78 -3.65 26.10 -20.35
CA LYS A 78 -4.84 26.95 -20.32
C LYS A 78 -4.86 27.90 -19.11
N SER A 79 -3.97 27.70 -18.17
CA SER A 79 -3.90 28.49 -16.95
C SER A 79 -3.26 29.85 -17.16
N SER A 80 -3.68 30.83 -16.35
CA SER A 80 -3.28 32.25 -16.48
C SER A 80 -2.55 32.78 -15.23
N GLY A 81 -2.40 31.96 -14.18
CA GLY A 81 -1.78 32.37 -12.94
C GLY A 81 -0.28 32.59 -13.04
N LYS A 82 0.25 33.53 -12.24
CA LYS A 82 1.69 33.70 -12.05
C LYS A 82 2.35 32.45 -11.50
N HIS A 83 1.60 31.68 -10.71
CA HIS A 83 2.00 30.42 -10.13
C HIS A 83 1.03 29.31 -10.54
N VAL A 84 1.55 28.09 -10.59
CA VAL A 84 0.78 26.87 -10.85
C VAL A 84 1.00 25.92 -9.68
N LEU A 85 -0.08 25.44 -9.07
CA LEU A 85 -0.05 24.40 -8.04
C LEU A 85 -0.63 23.11 -8.60
N LEU A 86 0.18 22.07 -8.71
CA LEU A 86 -0.32 20.71 -8.91
C LEU A 86 -0.74 20.18 -7.55
N LEU A 87 -1.98 19.72 -7.44
CA LEU A 87 -2.58 19.27 -6.20
C LEU A 87 -3.30 17.94 -6.42
N ASN A 88 -2.95 16.93 -5.63
CA ASN A 88 -3.65 15.64 -5.72
C ASN A 88 -5.10 15.75 -5.20
N PRO A 89 -6.04 15.01 -5.79
CA PRO A 89 -7.45 15.02 -5.42
C PRO A 89 -7.72 14.42 -4.03
N ASP A 90 -6.78 13.64 -3.46
CA ASP A 90 -6.84 13.05 -2.13
C ASP A 90 -6.08 13.87 -1.07
N THR A 91 -6.06 15.21 -1.25
CA THR A 91 -5.48 16.17 -0.30
C THR A 91 -6.51 17.08 0.32
N VAL A 92 -6.18 17.62 1.48
CA VAL A 92 -6.93 18.72 2.13
C VAL A 92 -5.93 19.81 2.50
N VAL A 93 -6.12 21.00 1.94
CA VAL A 93 -5.31 22.19 2.22
C VAL A 93 -5.90 22.95 3.40
N ARG A 94 -5.04 23.63 4.18
CA ARG A 94 -5.47 24.54 5.23
C ARG A 94 -5.93 25.86 4.62
N GLU A 95 -6.76 26.60 5.34
CA GLU A 95 -7.30 27.89 4.88
C GLU A 95 -6.21 28.94 4.60
N ASP A 96 -5.05 28.85 5.29
CA ASP A 96 -3.91 29.75 5.14
C ASP A 96 -2.88 29.29 4.08
N THR A 97 -3.06 28.10 3.49
CA THR A 97 -2.03 27.47 2.65
C THR A 97 -1.67 28.31 1.43
N PHE A 98 -2.66 28.86 0.74
CA PHE A 98 -2.39 29.61 -0.49
C PHE A 98 -1.81 31.00 -0.20
N ALA A 99 -2.30 31.68 0.85
CA ALA A 99 -1.75 32.97 1.25
C ALA A 99 -0.28 32.87 1.65
N LYS A 100 0.07 31.87 2.49
CA LYS A 100 1.46 31.61 2.90
C LYS A 100 2.35 31.13 1.76
N GLY A 101 1.77 30.41 0.81
CA GLY A 101 2.48 30.00 -0.41
C GLY A 101 2.86 31.21 -1.27
N LEU A 102 1.93 32.13 -1.52
CA LEU A 102 2.20 33.36 -2.25
C LEU A 102 3.24 34.22 -1.52
N GLU A 103 3.10 34.42 -0.21
CA GLU A 103 4.06 35.16 0.62
C GLU A 103 5.48 34.57 0.49
N HIS A 104 5.61 33.24 0.57
CA HIS A 104 6.90 32.56 0.46
C HIS A 104 7.51 32.76 -0.95
N MET A 105 6.71 32.57 -1.99
CA MET A 105 7.18 32.72 -3.37
C MET A 105 7.56 34.16 -3.74
N ASP A 106 6.84 35.15 -3.18
CA ASP A 106 7.16 36.57 -3.38
C ASP A 106 8.43 36.98 -2.61
N ALA A 107 8.65 36.43 -1.41
CA ALA A 107 9.85 36.69 -0.60
C ALA A 107 11.11 36.03 -1.19
N HIS A 108 10.98 34.99 -2.05
CA HIS A 108 12.09 34.22 -2.59
C HIS A 108 12.04 34.15 -4.13
N PRO A 109 12.49 35.18 -4.84
CA PRO A 109 12.38 35.25 -6.32
C PRO A 109 13.12 34.14 -7.07
N LYS A 110 14.15 33.53 -6.46
CA LYS A 110 14.91 32.40 -7.06
C LYS A 110 14.21 31.06 -6.91
N VAL A 111 13.14 30.99 -6.10
CA VAL A 111 12.39 29.74 -5.92
C VAL A 111 11.51 29.50 -7.14
N GLY A 112 11.85 28.47 -7.89
CA GLY A 112 11.09 27.96 -9.03
C GLY A 112 9.99 27.01 -8.62
N GLY A 113 10.22 26.23 -7.52
CA GLY A 113 9.26 25.27 -7.02
C GLY A 113 9.19 25.19 -5.49
N MET A 114 8.01 24.90 -4.92
CA MET A 114 7.78 24.80 -3.48
C MET A 114 6.87 23.61 -3.14
N GLY A 115 7.24 22.89 -2.09
CA GLY A 115 6.44 21.88 -1.40
C GLY A 115 6.18 22.25 0.04
N VAL A 116 5.28 21.55 0.70
CA VAL A 116 4.89 21.78 2.10
C VAL A 116 4.88 20.46 2.90
N PRO A 117 4.93 20.50 4.25
CA PRO A 117 4.67 19.34 5.09
C PRO A 117 3.36 18.66 4.74
N MET A 118 3.41 17.35 4.61
CA MET A 118 2.23 16.51 4.40
C MET A 118 2.03 15.58 5.59
N TYR A 119 0.79 15.45 6.03
CA TYR A 119 0.37 14.52 7.08
C TYR A 119 -0.64 13.54 6.53
N ASP A 120 -0.64 12.30 7.00
CA ASP A 120 -1.71 11.36 6.66
C ASP A 120 -3.01 11.67 7.41
N GLY A 121 -4.09 10.95 7.08
CA GLY A 121 -5.40 11.13 7.73
C GLY A 121 -5.41 10.84 9.26
N THR A 122 -4.31 10.34 9.83
CA THR A 122 -4.13 10.12 11.28
C THR A 122 -3.30 11.21 11.94
N GLY A 123 -2.82 12.19 11.17
CA GLY A 123 -1.95 13.26 11.65
C GLY A 123 -0.46 12.88 11.70
N LYS A 124 -0.07 11.74 11.12
CA LYS A 124 1.32 11.32 11.06
C LYS A 124 2.03 11.99 9.89
N TYR A 125 3.20 12.57 10.15
CA TYR A 125 4.06 13.19 9.13
C TYR A 125 4.46 12.18 8.03
N LEU A 126 4.42 12.63 6.79
CA LEU A 126 4.83 11.89 5.61
C LEU A 126 6.25 12.33 5.18
N PRO A 127 7.28 11.51 5.38
CA PRO A 127 8.68 11.90 5.09
C PRO A 127 8.93 12.27 3.62
N GLU A 128 8.10 11.79 2.71
CA GLU A 128 8.17 12.14 1.28
C GLU A 128 7.76 13.57 0.95
N SER A 129 7.36 14.37 1.94
CA SER A 129 7.09 15.82 1.80
C SER A 129 8.30 16.58 1.28
N LYS A 130 9.49 16.09 1.57
CA LYS A 130 10.79 16.62 1.14
C LYS A 130 11.71 15.48 0.73
N ARG A 131 12.34 15.61 -0.42
CA ARG A 131 13.18 14.54 -0.98
C ARG A 131 14.46 15.11 -1.59
N GLY A 132 15.54 14.34 -1.50
CA GLY A 132 16.74 14.57 -2.27
C GLY A 132 16.72 13.81 -3.60
N LEU A 133 17.65 14.15 -4.47
CA LEU A 133 17.81 13.52 -5.78
C LEU A 133 18.10 12.01 -5.62
N PRO A 134 17.38 11.14 -6.32
CA PRO A 134 17.56 9.69 -6.21
C PRO A 134 18.80 9.21 -6.98
N THR A 135 20.00 9.58 -6.51
CA THR A 135 21.25 9.04 -7.06
C THR A 135 21.40 7.55 -6.75
N PRO A 136 22.31 6.79 -7.41
CA PRO A 136 22.55 5.38 -7.10
C PRO A 136 22.85 5.15 -5.61
N TRP A 137 23.65 6.01 -4.98
CA TRP A 137 23.95 5.91 -3.56
C TRP A 137 22.73 6.15 -2.67
N VAL A 138 21.97 7.20 -2.95
CA VAL A 138 20.75 7.56 -2.20
C VAL A 138 19.70 6.43 -2.30
N ALA A 139 19.51 5.88 -3.49
CA ALA A 139 18.62 4.76 -3.70
C ALA A 139 19.09 3.49 -2.97
N PHE A 140 20.41 3.21 -2.97
CA PHE A 140 21.00 2.11 -2.21
C PHE A 140 20.75 2.27 -0.71
N CYS A 141 21.07 3.43 -0.12
CA CYS A 141 20.86 3.69 1.31
C CYS A 141 19.41 3.47 1.72
N ARG A 142 18.47 3.92 0.90
CA ARG A 142 17.04 3.70 1.13
C ARG A 142 16.65 2.23 1.05
N MET A 143 17.10 1.50 0.02
CA MET A 143 16.78 0.08 -0.17
C MET A 143 17.38 -0.80 0.93
N ALA A 144 18.62 -0.50 1.34
CA ALA A 144 19.31 -1.20 2.42
C ALA A 144 18.80 -0.81 3.83
N GLY A 145 17.91 0.18 3.94
CA GLY A 145 17.37 0.64 5.23
C GLY A 145 18.35 1.47 6.06
N LEU A 146 19.46 1.94 5.48
CA LEU A 146 20.50 2.70 6.19
C LEU A 146 19.98 4.04 6.74
N HIS A 147 18.96 4.62 6.10
CA HIS A 147 18.26 5.83 6.57
C HIS A 147 17.60 5.67 7.95
N HIS A 148 17.28 4.45 8.38
CA HIS A 148 16.73 4.21 9.72
C HIS A 148 17.80 4.31 10.82
N PHE A 149 19.05 3.98 10.50
CA PHE A 149 20.16 4.03 11.47
C PHE A 149 20.73 5.45 11.63
N ALA A 150 20.55 6.30 10.63
CA ALA A 150 21.05 7.67 10.65
C ALA A 150 20.02 8.64 10.02
N PRO A 151 18.88 8.89 10.72
CA PRO A 151 17.72 9.60 10.17
C PRO A 151 17.98 11.08 9.85
N THR A 152 18.97 11.72 10.50
CA THR A 152 19.35 13.12 10.27
C THR A 152 20.55 13.29 9.34
N SER A 153 21.11 12.19 8.81
CA SER A 153 22.32 12.23 7.99
C SER A 153 22.02 12.65 6.55
N GLU A 154 22.70 13.67 6.06
CA GLU A 154 22.68 14.03 4.63
C GLU A 154 23.14 12.89 3.72
N LYS A 155 24.08 12.05 4.18
CA LYS A 155 24.67 10.98 3.39
C LYS A 155 23.80 9.73 3.34
N PHE A 156 23.20 9.32 4.47
CA PHE A 156 22.44 8.06 4.59
C PHE A 156 20.95 8.25 4.47
N ASN A 157 20.42 9.44 4.78
CA ASN A 157 19.01 9.78 4.63
C ASN A 157 18.76 10.94 3.65
N ALA A 158 19.62 11.09 2.64
CA ALA A 158 19.45 12.08 1.56
C ALA A 158 18.10 11.91 0.84
N TYR A 159 17.61 10.68 0.71
CA TYR A 159 16.33 10.43 0.04
C TYR A 159 15.16 11.21 0.65
N TYR A 160 15.12 11.40 1.96
CA TYR A 160 14.10 12.16 2.67
C TYR A 160 14.61 13.53 3.15
N ALA A 161 15.68 14.04 2.55
CA ALA A 161 16.35 15.28 2.98
C ALA A 161 16.49 15.33 4.52
N GLY A 162 17.11 14.28 5.10
CA GLY A 162 17.12 14.05 6.55
C GLY A 162 17.80 15.13 7.37
N HIS A 163 18.64 15.96 6.73
CA HIS A 163 19.27 17.12 7.35
C HIS A 163 18.31 18.27 7.66
N LEU A 164 17.17 18.33 6.96
CA LEU A 164 16.15 19.34 7.18
C LEU A 164 15.06 18.74 8.11
N GLY A 165 14.72 19.44 9.19
CA GLY A 165 13.65 19.01 10.10
C GLY A 165 12.28 19.09 9.47
N GLU A 166 11.28 18.56 10.15
CA GLU A 166 9.87 18.60 9.70
C GLU A 166 9.32 20.02 9.66
N HIS A 167 9.75 20.86 10.59
CA HIS A 167 9.29 22.23 10.76
C HIS A 167 10.27 23.28 10.23
N ASP A 168 11.35 22.85 9.58
CA ASP A 168 12.36 23.75 9.05
C ASP A 168 12.08 24.06 7.57
N THR A 169 12.03 25.32 7.23
CA THR A 169 11.95 25.78 5.83
C THR A 169 13.33 25.84 5.22
N GLY A 170 13.49 25.29 4.01
CA GLY A 170 14.78 25.29 3.34
C GLY A 170 14.78 24.64 1.96
N PRO A 171 15.92 24.65 1.28
CA PRO A 171 16.06 24.07 -0.05
C PRO A 171 15.99 22.53 -0.01
N VAL A 172 15.39 21.96 -1.06
CA VAL A 172 15.31 20.52 -1.30
C VAL A 172 15.54 20.23 -2.79
N ASP A 173 16.01 19.04 -3.14
CA ASP A 173 16.22 18.74 -4.56
C ASP A 173 14.89 18.46 -5.27
N ILE A 174 14.02 17.67 -4.63
CA ILE A 174 12.82 17.10 -5.25
C ILE A 174 11.57 17.42 -4.43
N LEU A 175 10.58 17.95 -5.10
CA LEU A 175 9.25 18.22 -4.59
C LEU A 175 8.36 16.98 -4.68
N ALA A 176 7.30 16.92 -3.89
CA ALA A 176 6.31 15.87 -3.96
C ALA A 176 5.18 16.27 -4.90
N GLY A 177 4.86 15.42 -5.90
CA GLY A 177 3.79 15.68 -6.86
C GLY A 177 2.38 15.79 -6.27
N ALA A 178 2.20 15.44 -4.99
CA ALA A 178 0.91 15.61 -4.30
C ALA A 178 0.59 17.08 -3.97
N TYR A 179 1.60 17.91 -3.79
CA TYR A 179 1.54 19.35 -3.65
C TYR A 179 2.82 19.93 -4.25
N MET A 180 2.75 20.41 -5.47
CA MET A 180 3.89 20.94 -6.19
C MET A 180 3.53 22.33 -6.75
N TRP A 181 3.95 23.35 -6.03
CA TRP A 181 3.76 24.75 -6.41
C TRP A 181 4.92 25.21 -7.25
N MET A 182 4.66 25.80 -8.40
CA MET A 182 5.67 26.22 -9.35
C MET A 182 5.46 27.65 -9.80
N ARG A 183 6.54 28.38 -10.04
CA ARG A 183 6.55 29.67 -10.68
C ARG A 183 6.33 29.45 -12.19
N LYS A 184 5.41 30.21 -12.79
CA LYS A 184 5.09 30.08 -14.23
C LYS A 184 6.30 30.39 -15.10
N GLU A 185 7.07 31.43 -14.75
CA GLU A 185 8.32 31.81 -15.42
C GLU A 185 9.33 30.64 -15.45
N ALA A 186 9.51 29.95 -14.32
CA ALA A 186 10.37 28.79 -14.26
C ALA A 186 9.88 27.64 -15.15
N LEU A 187 8.56 27.42 -15.23
CA LEU A 187 7.99 26.42 -16.12
C LEU A 187 8.16 26.80 -17.60
N ASP A 188 8.10 28.09 -17.93
CA ASP A 188 8.29 28.58 -19.30
C ASP A 188 9.75 28.39 -19.76
N GLU A 189 10.72 28.43 -18.82
CA GLU A 189 12.14 28.19 -19.10
C GLU A 189 12.49 26.70 -19.20
N VAL A 190 12.06 25.88 -18.21
CA VAL A 190 12.48 24.48 -18.15
C VAL A 190 11.50 23.51 -18.82
N GLY A 191 10.35 24.00 -19.24
CA GLY A 191 9.27 23.21 -19.82
C GLY A 191 8.34 22.58 -18.79
N LEU A 192 7.20 22.08 -19.27
CA LEU A 192 6.16 21.47 -18.45
C LEU A 192 6.53 20.04 -18.02
N LEU A 193 5.60 19.30 -17.44
CA LEU A 193 5.79 17.87 -17.12
C LEU A 193 6.13 17.10 -18.40
N ASP A 194 7.09 16.17 -18.30
CA ASP A 194 7.42 15.31 -19.44
C ASP A 194 6.35 14.23 -19.61
N GLU A 195 5.67 14.24 -20.75
CA GLU A 195 4.53 13.38 -21.06
C GLU A 195 4.92 11.91 -21.30
N GLN A 196 6.21 11.59 -21.36
CA GLN A 196 6.67 10.21 -21.35
C GLN A 196 6.41 9.50 -20.01
N PHE A 197 6.29 10.29 -18.90
CA PHE A 197 5.90 9.76 -17.61
C PHE A 197 4.37 9.68 -17.53
N PHE A 198 3.83 8.48 -17.66
CA PHE A 198 2.40 8.25 -17.50
C PHE A 198 1.93 8.54 -16.06
N MET A 199 2.71 8.09 -15.08
CA MET A 199 2.50 8.29 -13.65
C MET A 199 3.78 7.94 -12.90
N TYR A 200 4.14 8.74 -11.88
CA TYR A 200 5.39 8.70 -11.12
C TYR A 200 6.64 9.10 -11.92
N GLY A 201 7.52 9.80 -11.24
CA GLY A 201 8.79 10.26 -11.79
C GLY A 201 8.72 11.61 -12.51
N GLU A 202 7.54 12.05 -12.91
CA GLU A 202 7.30 13.38 -13.49
C GLU A 202 7.65 14.52 -12.51
N ASP A 203 7.37 14.29 -11.22
CA ASP A 203 7.69 15.22 -10.14
C ASP A 203 9.21 15.30 -9.90
N ILE A 204 9.89 14.16 -9.97
CA ILE A 204 11.35 14.08 -9.86
C ILE A 204 12.00 14.75 -11.07
N ASP A 205 11.52 14.45 -12.28
CA ASP A 205 12.03 15.02 -13.53
C ASP A 205 11.90 16.53 -13.56
N LEU A 206 10.71 17.05 -13.27
CA LEU A 206 10.48 18.50 -13.28
C LEU A 206 11.28 19.20 -12.18
N SER A 207 11.29 18.68 -10.96
CA SER A 207 12.09 19.23 -9.85
C SER A 207 13.58 19.31 -10.22
N TRP A 208 14.10 18.27 -10.86
CA TRP A 208 15.50 18.23 -11.26
C TRP A 208 15.79 19.21 -12.42
N ARG A 209 14.87 19.37 -13.39
CA ARG A 209 15.01 20.36 -14.45
C ARG A 209 14.99 21.79 -13.91
N LEU A 210 14.18 22.08 -12.87
CA LEU A 210 14.19 23.37 -12.19
C LEU A 210 15.60 23.66 -11.60
N VAL A 211 16.19 22.70 -10.89
CA VAL A 211 17.54 22.82 -10.32
C VAL A 211 18.59 23.03 -11.42
N LEU A 212 18.52 22.26 -12.51
CA LEU A 212 19.43 22.39 -13.65
C LEU A 212 19.27 23.74 -14.38
N GLY A 213 18.08 24.30 -14.37
CA GLY A 213 17.78 25.64 -14.89
C GLY A 213 18.23 26.79 -13.99
N GLY A 214 18.84 26.48 -12.83
CA GLY A 214 19.32 27.50 -11.88
C GLY A 214 18.27 28.00 -10.88
N TRP A 215 17.08 27.37 -10.86
CA TRP A 215 16.02 27.62 -9.90
C TRP A 215 16.20 26.79 -8.63
N GLU A 216 15.67 27.27 -7.51
CA GLU A 216 15.67 26.57 -6.23
C GLU A 216 14.31 25.88 -6.01
N ASN A 217 14.33 24.67 -5.45
CA ASN A 217 13.15 24.02 -4.90
C ASN A 217 13.16 24.19 -3.38
N HIS A 218 12.07 24.67 -2.79
CA HIS A 218 11.95 24.87 -1.36
C HIS A 218 10.90 23.95 -0.71
N TYR A 219 11.21 23.52 0.50
CA TYR A 219 10.25 22.99 1.44
C TYR A 219 9.85 24.12 2.40
N CYS A 220 8.56 24.51 2.36
CA CYS A 220 8.02 25.60 3.16
C CYS A 220 7.21 25.03 4.32
N ALA A 221 7.75 25.07 5.53
CA ALA A 221 7.13 24.53 6.73
C ALA A 221 6.10 25.45 7.40
N ASN A 222 5.87 26.66 6.86
CA ASN A 222 4.95 27.64 7.44
C ASN A 222 3.47 27.24 7.31
N THR A 223 3.17 26.31 6.45
CA THR A 223 1.84 25.70 6.26
C THR A 223 1.96 24.20 6.02
N SER A 224 0.84 23.50 5.92
CA SER A 224 0.84 22.05 5.72
C SER A 224 -0.46 21.57 5.08
N ILE A 225 -0.46 20.35 4.57
CA ILE A 225 -1.65 19.71 4.03
C ILE A 225 -1.86 18.33 4.63
N ILE A 226 -3.09 17.83 4.56
CA ILE A 226 -3.39 16.40 4.75
C ILE A 226 -3.34 15.73 3.38
N HIS A 227 -2.71 14.55 3.29
CA HIS A 227 -2.68 13.72 2.10
C HIS A 227 -3.05 12.29 2.47
N TYR A 228 -4.24 11.85 2.13
CA TYR A 228 -4.77 10.51 2.47
C TYR A 228 -4.01 9.36 1.82
N LYS A 229 -3.25 9.65 0.79
CA LYS A 229 -2.25 8.78 0.13
C LYS A 229 -2.74 7.41 -0.29
N GLY A 230 -2.91 7.25 -1.59
CA GLY A 230 -3.10 5.94 -2.21
C GLY A 230 -4.55 5.57 -2.47
N GLU A 231 -5.45 6.51 -2.41
CA GLU A 231 -6.86 6.29 -2.72
C GLU A 231 -7.07 6.16 -4.25
N SER A 232 -6.30 6.90 -5.04
CA SER A 232 -6.30 6.79 -6.51
C SER A 232 -5.55 5.56 -7.04
N THR A 233 -4.69 4.93 -6.21
CA THR A 233 -3.85 3.80 -6.63
C THR A 233 -3.84 2.70 -5.58
N LYS A 234 -4.33 1.51 -5.93
CA LYS A 234 -4.23 0.33 -5.07
C LYS A 234 -2.76 -0.08 -4.93
N LYS A 235 -2.10 0.39 -3.86
CA LYS A 235 -0.72 0.03 -3.53
C LYS A 235 -0.59 -1.48 -3.37
N GLY A 236 0.41 -2.05 -4.05
CA GLY A 236 0.72 -3.48 -3.97
C GLY A 236 0.27 -4.31 -5.17
N SER A 237 -0.39 -3.72 -6.17
CA SER A 237 -0.56 -4.41 -7.45
C SER A 237 0.78 -4.51 -8.19
N LEU A 238 0.99 -5.61 -8.93
CA LEU A 238 2.17 -5.78 -9.78
C LEU A 238 2.29 -4.61 -10.78
N ASN A 239 1.17 -4.11 -11.30
CA ASN A 239 1.12 -2.94 -12.17
C ASN A 239 1.71 -1.69 -11.53
N TYR A 240 1.36 -1.38 -10.26
CA TYR A 240 1.93 -0.24 -9.54
C TYR A 240 3.46 -0.30 -9.48
N VAL A 241 3.98 -1.48 -9.12
CA VAL A 241 5.42 -1.71 -9.00
C VAL A 241 6.12 -1.53 -10.35
N MET A 242 5.55 -2.08 -11.42
CA MET A 242 6.11 -1.98 -12.77
C MET A 242 6.12 -0.52 -13.28
N VAL A 243 5.01 0.20 -13.13
CA VAL A 243 4.90 1.62 -13.55
C VAL A 243 5.93 2.47 -12.81
N PHE A 244 6.05 2.31 -11.49
CA PHE A 244 7.04 3.04 -10.69
C PHE A 244 8.49 2.76 -11.12
N TYR A 245 8.85 1.50 -11.34
CA TYR A 245 10.21 1.16 -11.75
C TYR A 245 10.53 1.60 -13.18
N ASN A 246 9.56 1.50 -14.09
CA ASN A 246 9.71 2.01 -15.46
C ASN A 246 9.94 3.53 -15.47
N ALA A 247 9.21 4.27 -14.62
CA ALA A 247 9.42 5.70 -14.45
C ALA A 247 10.84 6.02 -13.94
N MET A 248 11.35 5.25 -12.97
CA MET A 248 12.72 5.41 -12.48
C MET A 248 13.78 5.08 -13.53
N LEU A 249 13.54 4.07 -14.37
CA LEU A 249 14.44 3.75 -15.49
C LEU A 249 14.43 4.84 -16.56
N LEU A 250 13.25 5.41 -16.86
CA LEU A 250 13.11 6.54 -17.77
C LEU A 250 13.87 7.77 -17.25
N PHE A 251 13.67 8.10 -15.96
CA PHE A 251 14.42 9.18 -15.31
C PHE A 251 15.94 8.97 -15.40
N ALA A 252 16.40 7.74 -15.12
CA ALA A 252 17.82 7.42 -15.20
C ALA A 252 18.36 7.52 -16.62
N ALA A 253 17.61 7.09 -17.62
CA ALA A 253 18.00 7.18 -19.02
C ALA A 253 18.09 8.64 -19.52
N LYS A 254 17.23 9.51 -18.98
CA LYS A 254 17.16 10.94 -19.35
C LYS A 254 18.26 11.78 -18.69
N HIS A 255 18.57 11.52 -17.43
CA HIS A 255 19.38 12.43 -16.60
C HIS A 255 20.76 11.89 -16.21
N TYR A 256 21.03 10.61 -16.40
CA TYR A 256 22.32 10.03 -16.09
C TYR A 256 23.02 9.51 -17.33
N GLU A 257 24.32 9.72 -17.42
CA GLU A 257 25.14 9.25 -18.52
C GLU A 257 26.11 8.13 -18.12
N GLY A 258 26.53 7.33 -19.07
CA GLY A 258 27.64 6.40 -18.98
C GLY A 258 27.55 5.39 -17.82
N ARG A 259 28.47 5.47 -16.87
CA ARG A 259 28.57 4.56 -15.71
C ARG A 259 27.42 4.73 -14.73
N GLN A 260 26.96 5.97 -14.50
CA GLN A 260 25.90 6.26 -13.53
C GLN A 260 24.54 5.70 -13.99
N ALA A 261 24.18 5.88 -15.25
CA ALA A 261 22.95 5.32 -15.83
C ALA A 261 22.94 3.78 -15.72
N ARG A 262 24.07 3.13 -16.04
CA ARG A 262 24.20 1.65 -15.95
C ARG A 262 24.10 1.17 -14.50
N ALA A 263 24.77 1.82 -13.56
CA ALA A 263 24.75 1.47 -12.15
C ALA A 263 23.33 1.62 -11.56
N PHE A 264 22.64 2.72 -11.88
CA PHE A 264 21.29 2.98 -11.43
C PHE A 264 20.29 1.95 -11.99
N SER A 265 20.35 1.70 -13.31
CA SER A 265 19.51 0.70 -13.97
C SER A 265 19.74 -0.72 -13.45
N TRP A 266 21.01 -1.11 -13.22
CA TRP A 266 21.34 -2.39 -12.61
C TRP A 266 20.78 -2.52 -11.20
N MET A 267 20.92 -1.48 -10.39
CA MET A 267 20.43 -1.46 -9.01
C MET A 267 18.90 -1.54 -8.94
N ILE A 268 18.19 -0.84 -9.83
CA ILE A 268 16.73 -0.95 -9.95
C ILE A 268 16.33 -2.39 -10.30
N ARG A 269 16.99 -3.01 -11.28
CA ARG A 269 16.72 -4.41 -11.65
C ARG A 269 16.96 -5.36 -10.48
N VAL A 270 18.07 -5.21 -9.77
CA VAL A 270 18.36 -6.00 -8.55
C VAL A 270 17.28 -5.80 -7.49
N ALA A 271 16.79 -4.58 -7.30
CA ALA A 271 15.71 -4.30 -6.37
C ALA A 271 14.40 -4.99 -6.78
N ILE A 272 14.05 -4.97 -8.07
CA ILE A 272 12.86 -5.64 -8.60
C ILE A 272 12.94 -7.15 -8.37
N TYR A 273 14.01 -7.77 -8.86
CA TYR A 273 14.20 -9.23 -8.76
C TYR A 273 14.38 -9.69 -7.31
N GLY A 274 15.11 -8.91 -6.49
CA GLY A 274 15.28 -9.18 -5.06
C GLY A 274 13.97 -9.14 -4.29
N ARG A 275 13.11 -8.13 -4.55
CA ARG A 275 11.78 -8.05 -3.94
C ARG A 275 10.87 -9.18 -4.42
N ALA A 276 10.90 -9.51 -5.71
CA ALA A 276 10.14 -10.63 -6.25
C ALA A 276 10.60 -11.96 -5.65
N ALA A 277 11.90 -12.21 -5.58
CA ALA A 277 12.47 -13.38 -4.94
C ALA A 277 12.09 -13.47 -3.46
N LEU A 278 12.23 -12.35 -2.71
CA LEU A 278 11.86 -12.28 -1.30
C LEU A 278 10.35 -12.53 -1.09
N ALA A 279 9.50 -12.01 -1.98
CA ALA A 279 8.06 -12.25 -1.92
C ALA A 279 7.73 -13.73 -2.17
N VAL A 280 8.40 -14.36 -3.13
CA VAL A 280 8.30 -15.83 -3.40
C VAL A 280 8.78 -16.62 -2.19
N VAL A 281 9.96 -16.31 -1.65
CA VAL A 281 10.50 -16.98 -0.46
C VAL A 281 9.57 -16.81 0.75
N ARG A 282 9.09 -15.59 1.01
CA ARG A 282 8.11 -15.35 2.10
C ARG A 282 6.82 -16.13 1.89
N ARG A 283 6.34 -16.22 0.66
CA ARG A 283 5.13 -17.00 0.31
C ARG A 283 5.39 -18.50 0.47
N MET A 284 6.56 -18.98 0.09
CA MET A 284 6.97 -20.37 0.35
C MET A 284 7.08 -20.63 1.85
N LEU A 285 7.78 -19.78 2.60
CA LEU A 285 7.92 -19.92 4.05
C LEU A 285 6.59 -19.81 4.77
N SER A 286 5.68 -18.92 4.36
CA SER A 286 4.34 -18.85 4.95
C SER A 286 3.50 -20.07 4.63
N ARG A 287 3.64 -20.62 3.43
CA ARG A 287 2.90 -21.81 2.98
C ARG A 287 3.42 -23.10 3.58
N TRP A 288 4.76 -23.26 3.61
CA TRP A 288 5.44 -24.47 4.07
C TRP A 288 5.92 -24.39 5.53
N GLY A 289 6.12 -23.20 6.07
CA GLY A 289 6.67 -23.04 7.42
C GLY A 289 5.81 -23.65 8.52
N ASP A 290 4.49 -23.64 8.36
CA ASP A 290 3.61 -24.31 9.34
C ASP A 290 3.56 -25.82 9.12
N LEU A 291 3.67 -26.29 7.87
CA LEU A 291 3.84 -27.70 7.56
C LEU A 291 5.11 -28.22 8.21
N ILE A 292 6.24 -27.54 8.00
CA ILE A 292 7.53 -27.90 8.58
C ILE A 292 7.47 -27.90 10.12
N ARG A 293 6.82 -26.89 10.71
CA ARG A 293 6.64 -26.82 12.17
C ARG A 293 5.78 -27.95 12.70
N VAL A 294 4.62 -28.20 12.11
CA VAL A 294 3.73 -29.31 12.52
C VAL A 294 4.45 -30.64 12.37
N ALA A 295 5.08 -30.87 11.21
CA ALA A 295 5.80 -32.09 10.93
C ALA A 295 7.00 -32.28 11.87
N GLY A 296 7.83 -31.27 12.08
CA GLY A 296 9.00 -31.32 12.94
C GLY A 296 8.68 -31.52 14.41
N VAL A 297 7.72 -30.76 14.94
CA VAL A 297 7.27 -30.90 16.34
C VAL A 297 6.63 -32.26 16.56
N THR A 298 5.83 -32.75 15.62
CA THR A 298 5.22 -34.09 15.71
C THR A 298 6.28 -35.16 15.73
N LEU A 299 7.29 -35.10 14.85
CA LEU A 299 8.37 -36.06 14.79
C LEU A 299 9.17 -36.07 16.11
N ALA A 300 9.52 -34.89 16.63
CA ALA A 300 10.28 -34.77 17.89
C ALA A 300 9.51 -35.30 19.09
N LEU A 301 8.24 -34.96 19.23
CA LEU A 301 7.41 -35.43 20.35
C LEU A 301 7.09 -36.93 20.25
N PHE A 302 6.87 -37.44 19.04
CA PHE A 302 6.64 -38.85 18.80
C PHE A 302 7.89 -39.66 19.12
N GLY A 303 9.07 -39.21 18.68
CA GLY A 303 10.35 -39.83 19.01
C GLY A 303 10.63 -39.82 20.52
N ALA A 304 10.38 -38.68 21.20
CA ALA A 304 10.53 -38.58 22.65
C ALA A 304 9.57 -39.51 23.41
N TRP A 305 8.34 -39.68 22.93
CA TRP A 305 7.38 -40.60 23.54
C TRP A 305 7.80 -42.04 23.37
N LEU A 306 8.27 -42.48 22.20
CA LEU A 306 8.77 -43.82 21.96
C LEU A 306 10.02 -44.11 22.81
N TRP A 307 10.93 -43.12 22.91
CA TRP A 307 12.12 -43.22 23.74
C TRP A 307 11.77 -43.38 25.23
N ALA A 308 10.77 -42.64 25.72
CA ALA A 308 10.31 -42.74 27.09
C ALA A 308 9.72 -44.13 27.42
N LEU A 309 8.95 -44.74 26.49
CA LEU A 309 8.42 -46.06 26.63
C LEU A 309 9.53 -47.13 26.69
N ASP A 310 10.58 -46.98 25.93
CA ASP A 310 11.75 -47.85 25.92
C ASP A 310 12.55 -47.69 27.23
N ALA A 311 12.85 -46.45 27.61
CA ALA A 311 13.61 -46.14 28.84
C ALA A 311 12.91 -46.57 30.15
N LEU A 312 11.57 -46.57 30.15
CA LEU A 312 10.76 -47.03 31.29
C LEU A 312 10.60 -48.56 31.30
N GLY A 313 11.21 -49.28 30.36
CA GLY A 313 11.13 -50.73 30.25
C GLY A 313 9.72 -51.26 29.88
N GLN A 314 8.78 -50.37 29.52
CA GLN A 314 7.42 -50.74 29.17
C GLN A 314 7.36 -51.46 27.83
N ARG A 315 8.36 -51.23 26.94
CA ARG A 315 8.46 -51.84 25.64
C ARG A 315 9.89 -51.74 25.11
N GLN A 316 10.45 -52.86 24.69
CA GLN A 316 11.73 -52.88 23.95
C GLN A 316 11.48 -52.68 22.47
N PHE A 317 12.15 -51.70 21.84
CA PHE A 317 12.02 -51.37 20.46
C PHE A 317 13.28 -51.78 19.66
N ASN A 318 13.07 -52.35 18.49
CA ASN A 318 14.12 -52.43 17.47
C ASN A 318 14.17 -51.03 16.78
N TRP A 319 15.02 -50.13 17.28
CA TRP A 319 15.08 -48.74 16.87
C TRP A 319 15.27 -48.54 15.36
N PRO A 320 16.11 -49.28 14.63
CA PRO A 320 16.21 -49.16 13.17
C PRO A 320 14.87 -49.35 12.47
N GLU A 321 14.11 -50.41 12.87
CA GLU A 321 12.80 -50.68 12.28
C GLU A 321 11.76 -49.64 12.64
N VAL A 322 11.70 -49.21 13.89
CA VAL A 322 10.77 -48.18 14.38
C VAL A 322 11.01 -46.85 13.69
N LEU A 323 12.27 -46.45 13.48
CA LEU A 323 12.62 -45.19 12.84
C LEU A 323 12.15 -45.15 11.36
N TRP A 324 12.38 -46.19 10.59
CA TRP A 324 11.94 -46.15 9.18
C TRP A 324 10.44 -46.34 9.01
N GLN A 325 9.81 -47.24 9.80
CA GLN A 325 8.37 -47.51 9.76
C GLN A 325 7.57 -46.29 10.31
N GLY A 326 7.99 -45.80 11.46
CA GLY A 326 7.39 -44.60 12.07
C GLY A 326 7.61 -43.34 11.23
N GLY A 327 8.80 -43.21 10.62
CA GLY A 327 9.13 -42.12 9.67
C GLY A 327 8.27 -42.17 8.43
N LEU A 328 8.03 -43.36 7.86
CA LEU A 328 7.19 -43.52 6.70
C LEU A 328 5.71 -43.16 7.00
N LEU A 329 5.17 -43.60 8.13
CA LEU A 329 3.82 -43.27 8.56
C LEU A 329 3.67 -41.77 8.84
N TRP A 330 4.66 -41.17 9.51
CA TRP A 330 4.71 -39.75 9.73
C TRP A 330 4.71 -38.96 8.40
N ALA A 331 5.51 -39.40 7.41
CA ALA A 331 5.57 -38.79 6.10
C ALA A 331 4.22 -38.93 5.35
N LEU A 332 3.61 -40.12 5.41
CA LEU A 332 2.30 -40.38 4.81
C LEU A 332 1.22 -39.48 5.42
N GLN A 333 1.14 -39.40 6.76
CA GLN A 333 0.18 -38.56 7.45
C GLN A 333 0.36 -37.08 7.12
N THR A 334 1.63 -36.63 7.05
CA THR A 334 1.96 -35.24 6.71
C THR A 334 1.59 -34.92 5.26
N ALA A 335 1.86 -35.83 4.35
CA ALA A 335 1.46 -35.69 2.94
C ALA A 335 -0.07 -35.67 2.79
N ALA A 336 -0.78 -36.58 3.44
CA ALA A 336 -2.24 -36.62 3.44
C ALA A 336 -2.87 -35.33 4.01
N LEU A 337 -2.37 -34.82 5.14
CA LEU A 337 -2.81 -33.52 5.68
C LEU A 337 -2.64 -32.38 4.68
N THR A 338 -1.54 -32.40 3.93
CA THR A 338 -1.28 -31.38 2.90
C THR A 338 -2.25 -31.49 1.73
N LEU A 339 -2.48 -32.70 1.25
CA LEU A 339 -3.40 -33.01 0.14
C LEU A 339 -4.84 -32.61 0.48
N PHE A 340 -5.31 -32.92 1.68
CA PHE A 340 -6.64 -32.55 2.14
C PHE A 340 -6.78 -31.08 2.55
N GLY A 341 -5.73 -30.27 2.38
CA GLY A 341 -5.76 -28.84 2.60
C GLY A 341 -5.75 -28.43 4.09
N GLY A 342 -5.23 -29.29 4.97
CA GLY A 342 -5.11 -28.99 6.40
C GLY A 342 -4.25 -27.76 6.70
N HIS A 343 -3.32 -27.39 5.82
CA HIS A 343 -2.45 -26.23 5.93
C HIS A 343 -2.93 -25.02 5.09
N ALA A 344 -4.17 -25.04 4.57
CA ALA A 344 -4.73 -23.93 3.82
C ALA A 344 -4.85 -22.67 4.71
N GLU A 345 -4.57 -21.51 4.11
CA GLU A 345 -4.72 -20.23 4.80
C GLU A 345 -6.20 -19.98 5.16
N PRO A 346 -6.48 -19.37 6.33
CA PRO A 346 -7.81 -18.93 6.68
C PRO A 346 -8.32 -17.96 5.62
N SER A 347 -9.34 -18.32 4.90
CA SER A 347 -10.01 -17.47 3.91
C SER A 347 -11.51 -17.52 4.13
N ARG A 348 -12.27 -16.58 3.55
CA ARG A 348 -13.72 -16.55 3.62
C ARG A 348 -14.41 -17.78 3.03
N LEU A 349 -13.74 -18.42 2.06
CA LEU A 349 -14.21 -19.62 1.40
C LEU A 349 -13.96 -20.90 2.21
N HIS A 350 -13.20 -20.81 3.30
CA HIS A 350 -12.82 -21.95 4.11
C HIS A 350 -13.50 -21.92 5.47
N SER A 351 -14.30 -22.94 5.76
CA SER A 351 -14.88 -23.14 7.08
C SER A 351 -13.80 -23.29 8.15
N ARG A 352 -14.08 -22.79 9.36
CA ARG A 352 -13.23 -23.03 10.56
C ARG A 352 -13.05 -24.51 10.89
N PHE A 353 -13.92 -25.38 10.36
CA PHE A 353 -13.87 -26.82 10.54
C PHE A 353 -12.97 -27.53 9.52
N ARG A 354 -12.52 -26.88 8.45
CA ARG A 354 -11.68 -27.50 7.43
C ARG A 354 -10.39 -28.12 7.96
N PRO A 355 -9.66 -27.54 8.92
CA PRO A 355 -8.49 -28.19 9.50
C PRO A 355 -8.82 -29.54 10.17
N TRP A 356 -9.99 -29.63 10.84
CA TRP A 356 -10.45 -30.83 11.47
C TRP A 356 -10.87 -31.91 10.46
N SER A 357 -11.62 -31.54 9.43
CA SER A 357 -12.01 -32.50 8.38
C SER A 357 -10.80 -33.01 7.62
N ALA A 358 -9.80 -32.16 7.34
CA ALA A 358 -8.55 -32.56 6.73
C ALA A 358 -7.74 -33.54 7.62
N TRP A 359 -7.71 -33.28 8.92
CA TRP A 359 -7.06 -34.19 9.87
C TRP A 359 -7.80 -35.53 9.94
N VAL A 360 -9.11 -35.56 10.03
CA VAL A 360 -9.90 -36.81 10.05
C VAL A 360 -9.65 -37.61 8.76
N ALA A 361 -9.72 -36.98 7.58
CA ALA A 361 -9.49 -37.64 6.29
C ALA A 361 -8.05 -38.19 6.17
N ALA A 362 -7.07 -37.40 6.57
CA ALA A 362 -5.66 -37.83 6.56
C ALA A 362 -5.42 -38.99 7.53
N SER A 363 -6.02 -38.94 8.73
CA SER A 363 -5.91 -39.98 9.75
C SER A 363 -6.57 -41.29 9.28
N SER A 364 -7.75 -41.20 8.68
CA SER A 364 -8.44 -42.35 8.10
C SER A 364 -7.58 -43.01 7.00
N LEU A 365 -7.02 -42.20 6.08
CA LEU A 365 -6.14 -42.70 5.05
C LEU A 365 -4.89 -43.39 5.63
N THR A 366 -4.27 -42.78 6.63
CA THR A 366 -3.09 -43.34 7.27
C THR A 366 -3.39 -44.68 7.97
N VAL A 367 -4.51 -44.79 8.66
CA VAL A 367 -4.94 -46.03 9.30
C VAL A 367 -5.26 -47.12 8.27
N ILE A 368 -5.92 -46.78 7.17
CA ILE A 368 -6.21 -47.70 6.06
C ILE A 368 -4.91 -48.22 5.48
N VAL A 369 -3.99 -47.34 5.07
CA VAL A 369 -2.70 -47.75 4.49
C VAL A 369 -1.92 -48.61 5.47
N TYR A 370 -1.86 -48.24 6.75
CA TYR A 370 -1.23 -49.06 7.77
C TYR A 370 -1.87 -50.45 7.93
N SER A 371 -3.18 -50.56 7.81
CA SER A 371 -3.88 -51.85 7.91
C SER A 371 -3.58 -52.80 6.71
N LEU A 372 -3.19 -52.23 5.56
CA LEU A 372 -2.80 -52.96 4.38
C LEU A 372 -1.32 -53.34 4.34
N TRP A 373 -0.51 -52.86 5.30
CA TRP A 373 0.91 -53.19 5.32
C TRP A 373 1.15 -54.65 5.68
N PRO A 374 2.24 -55.27 5.16
CA PRO A 374 2.67 -56.59 5.58
C PRO A 374 2.89 -56.68 7.10
N GLU A 375 2.61 -57.84 7.69
CA GLU A 375 2.70 -57.97 9.18
C GLU A 375 4.10 -57.64 9.73
N GLY A 376 5.16 -58.01 9.00
CA GLY A 376 6.55 -57.68 9.39
C GLY A 376 6.90 -56.20 9.31
N TRP A 377 6.02 -55.37 8.71
CA TRP A 377 6.21 -53.91 8.61
C TRP A 377 5.36 -53.14 9.64
N ARG A 378 4.47 -53.85 10.34
CA ARG A 378 3.59 -53.23 11.34
C ARG A 378 4.33 -53.16 12.68
N PHE A 379 4.61 -51.91 13.11
CA PHE A 379 5.15 -51.79 14.44
C PHE A 379 3.97 -51.75 15.47
N SER A 380 3.64 -50.81 16.17
CA SER A 380 2.67 -50.80 17.24
C SER A 380 1.35 -50.11 16.86
N ARG A 381 0.20 -50.76 17.03
CA ARG A 381 -1.11 -50.14 16.87
C ARG A 381 -1.26 -48.91 17.76
N SER A 382 -0.81 -48.98 19.02
CA SER A 382 -0.78 -47.82 19.91
C SER A 382 0.13 -46.72 19.42
N GLY A 383 1.27 -47.07 18.78
CA GLY A 383 2.16 -46.08 18.15
C GLY A 383 1.51 -45.31 17.00
N VAL A 384 0.76 -45.99 16.13
CA VAL A 384 0.03 -45.34 15.04
C VAL A 384 -1.05 -44.39 15.58
N LEU A 385 -1.84 -44.84 16.54
CA LEU A 385 -2.85 -44.01 17.18
C LEU A 385 -2.22 -42.80 17.89
N GLY A 386 -1.10 -43.02 18.63
CA GLY A 386 -0.35 -41.93 19.27
C GLY A 386 0.14 -40.89 18.27
N LEU A 387 0.71 -41.30 17.12
CA LEU A 387 1.15 -40.41 16.06
C LEU A 387 -0.01 -39.57 15.49
N VAL A 388 -1.12 -40.24 15.15
CA VAL A 388 -2.31 -39.60 14.59
C VAL A 388 -2.91 -38.57 15.55
N PHE A 389 -3.07 -38.92 16.84
CA PHE A 389 -3.61 -38.02 17.85
C PHE A 389 -2.67 -36.84 18.14
N LEU A 390 -1.37 -37.09 18.27
CA LEU A 390 -0.36 -36.07 18.53
C LEU A 390 -0.33 -35.06 17.40
N GLN A 391 -0.29 -35.53 16.17
CA GLN A 391 -0.30 -34.65 15.00
C GLN A 391 -1.60 -33.86 14.90
N GLY A 392 -2.73 -34.46 15.22
CA GLY A 392 -4.02 -33.77 15.28
C GLY A 392 -4.04 -32.64 16.30
N ALA A 393 -3.53 -32.90 17.52
CA ALA A 393 -3.46 -31.90 18.58
C ALA A 393 -2.56 -30.70 18.19
N ILE A 394 -1.38 -30.98 17.61
CA ILE A 394 -0.45 -29.95 17.13
C ILE A 394 -1.08 -29.17 15.99
N HIS A 395 -1.71 -29.88 15.04
CA HIS A 395 -2.39 -29.25 13.90
C HIS A 395 -3.51 -28.33 14.36
N ALA A 396 -4.35 -28.77 15.31
CA ALA A 396 -5.41 -27.95 15.89
C ALA A 396 -4.86 -26.70 16.59
N ALA A 397 -3.77 -26.84 17.35
CA ALA A 397 -3.12 -25.72 18.03
C ALA A 397 -2.57 -24.68 17.03
N VAL A 398 -1.92 -25.13 15.96
CA VAL A 398 -1.41 -24.25 14.88
C VAL A 398 -2.56 -23.59 14.13
N ALA A 399 -3.60 -24.35 13.77
CA ALA A 399 -4.78 -23.81 13.11
C ALA A 399 -5.46 -22.73 13.97
N ARG A 400 -5.64 -22.98 15.28
CA ARG A 400 -6.21 -22.00 16.22
C ARG A 400 -5.36 -20.72 16.31
N ARG A 401 -4.02 -20.84 16.35
CA ARG A 401 -3.11 -19.68 16.32
C ARG A 401 -3.24 -18.89 15.02
N ARG A 402 -3.35 -19.55 13.87
CA ARG A 402 -3.57 -18.90 12.56
C ARG A 402 -4.89 -18.12 12.54
N TRP A 403 -5.98 -18.72 12.99
CA TRP A 403 -7.28 -18.06 13.07
C TRP A 403 -7.26 -16.84 14.00
N LYS A 404 -6.54 -16.92 15.13
CA LYS A 404 -6.37 -15.77 16.02
C LYS A 404 -5.53 -14.66 15.38
N ARG A 405 -4.47 -15.00 14.62
CA ARG A 405 -3.59 -14.03 13.95
C ARG A 405 -4.23 -13.39 12.71
N ALA A 406 -5.04 -14.14 12.00
CA ALA A 406 -5.78 -13.62 10.85
C ALA A 406 -6.80 -12.54 11.24
N GLY A 407 -6.96 -12.29 12.53
CA GLY A 407 -8.06 -11.50 13.03
C GLY A 407 -9.38 -12.25 12.83
N ASN A 408 -10.49 -11.69 13.31
CA ASN A 408 -11.78 -12.22 12.92
C ASN A 408 -11.89 -12.05 11.39
N PRO A 409 -11.97 -13.13 10.56
CA PRO A 409 -12.10 -12.97 9.11
C PRO A 409 -13.42 -12.31 8.71
N ARG A 410 -14.26 -12.01 9.68
CA ARG A 410 -15.32 -11.02 9.64
C ARG A 410 -14.70 -9.63 9.61
N MET A 411 -13.81 -9.37 8.63
CA MET A 411 -13.31 -8.02 8.40
C MET A 411 -14.51 -7.11 8.20
N ILE A 412 -14.63 -6.12 9.08
CA ILE A 412 -15.44 -4.94 8.82
C ILE A 412 -14.91 -4.38 7.51
N ARG A 413 -15.56 -4.70 6.39
CA ARG A 413 -15.35 -3.95 5.17
C ARG A 413 -15.92 -2.58 5.44
N ARG A 414 -15.06 -1.62 5.61
CA ARG A 414 -15.47 -0.22 5.50
C ARG A 414 -15.80 0.00 4.04
N VAL A 415 -17.08 -0.04 3.73
CA VAL A 415 -17.60 0.34 2.42
C VAL A 415 -17.92 1.82 2.52
N LEU A 416 -17.18 2.60 1.75
CA LEU A 416 -17.45 4.01 1.59
C LEU A 416 -18.61 4.12 0.60
N VAL A 417 -19.77 4.55 1.09
CA VAL A 417 -20.99 4.71 0.29
C VAL A 417 -21.46 6.14 0.41
N ALA A 418 -21.81 6.75 -0.70
CA ALA A 418 -22.54 8.03 -0.66
C ALA A 418 -23.85 7.82 0.12
N SER A 419 -24.25 8.80 0.89
CA SER A 419 -25.41 8.67 1.82
C SER A 419 -26.70 8.26 1.10
N GLU A 420 -26.88 8.69 -0.13
CA GLU A 420 -28.04 8.40 -0.97
C GLU A 420 -28.15 6.91 -1.35
N ASP A 421 -26.99 6.25 -1.51
CA ASP A 421 -26.93 4.85 -1.93
C ASP A 421 -26.82 3.87 -0.74
N LEU A 422 -26.69 4.36 0.47
CA LEU A 422 -26.42 3.54 1.66
C LEU A 422 -27.46 2.43 1.87
N PRO A 423 -28.79 2.67 1.76
CA PRO A 423 -29.78 1.62 1.93
C PRO A 423 -29.67 0.50 0.89
N ALA A 424 -29.44 0.88 -0.38
CA ALA A 424 -29.31 -0.09 -1.48
C ALA A 424 -28.06 -0.96 -1.34
N VAL A 425 -26.92 -0.37 -0.93
CA VAL A 425 -25.67 -1.09 -0.72
C VAL A 425 -25.74 -1.98 0.51
N VAL A 426 -26.37 -1.54 1.60
CA VAL A 426 -26.58 -2.37 2.79
C VAL A 426 -27.45 -3.58 2.46
N ASP A 427 -28.54 -3.40 1.68
CA ASP A 427 -29.40 -4.49 1.26
C ASP A 427 -28.70 -5.47 0.32
N LEU A 428 -27.90 -4.96 -0.63
CA LEU A 428 -27.05 -5.76 -1.51
C LEU A 428 -26.03 -6.59 -0.72
N LEU A 429 -25.36 -5.98 0.27
CA LEU A 429 -24.39 -6.67 1.12
C LEU A 429 -25.06 -7.74 1.99
N ARG A 430 -26.27 -7.49 2.49
CA ARG A 430 -27.07 -8.49 3.22
C ARG A 430 -27.44 -9.67 2.33
N LYS A 431 -27.85 -9.42 1.09
CA LYS A 431 -28.23 -10.46 0.11
C LYS A 431 -27.04 -11.29 -0.38
N THR A 432 -25.88 -10.65 -0.61
CA THR A 432 -24.71 -11.34 -1.18
C THR A 432 -23.90 -12.12 -0.15
N GLU A 433 -23.93 -11.76 1.13
CA GLU A 433 -23.09 -12.40 2.15
C GLU A 433 -23.82 -13.43 3.01
N GLY A 434 -25.14 -13.57 2.92
CA GLY A 434 -25.92 -14.53 3.71
C GLY A 434 -25.74 -14.35 5.22
N VAL A 435 -25.38 -13.17 5.69
CA VAL A 435 -24.82 -12.94 7.02
C VAL A 435 -25.77 -12.08 7.84
N GLN A 436 -26.27 -12.66 8.89
CA GLN A 436 -26.84 -11.97 10.04
C GLN A 436 -25.77 -11.21 10.84
N GLN A 437 -24.94 -10.34 10.24
CA GLN A 437 -23.90 -9.67 10.99
C GLN A 437 -23.82 -8.18 10.72
N LYS A 438 -23.85 -7.45 11.84
CA LYS A 438 -23.61 -6.03 11.96
C LYS A 438 -22.35 -5.63 11.19
N GLN A 439 -22.50 -5.19 9.96
CA GLN A 439 -21.45 -4.47 9.24
C GLN A 439 -21.70 -3.00 9.48
N GLN A 440 -20.75 -2.35 10.11
CA GLN A 440 -20.75 -0.90 10.20
C GLN A 440 -20.43 -0.35 8.82
N ALA A 441 -21.45 0.07 8.08
CA ALA A 441 -21.30 0.91 6.92
C ALA A 441 -21.05 2.33 7.43
N HIS A 442 -19.90 2.88 7.12
CA HIS A 442 -19.62 4.28 7.34
C HIS A 442 -19.95 5.01 6.05
N ALA A 443 -20.98 5.85 6.09
CA ALA A 443 -21.21 6.83 5.05
C ALA A 443 -20.02 7.80 5.06
N LEU A 444 -19.42 7.99 3.91
CA LEU A 444 -18.45 9.07 3.74
C LEU A 444 -19.21 10.38 3.69
N TRP A 445 -18.98 11.11 4.64
CA TRP A 445 -19.37 12.42 5.04
C TRP A 445 -19.07 13.49 4.00
N ALA A 446 -19.85 13.53 2.96
CA ALA A 446 -20.06 14.79 2.27
C ALA A 446 -21.12 15.66 2.98
N GLN A 447 -21.91 15.06 3.86
CA GLN A 447 -23.05 15.78 4.49
C GLN A 447 -22.68 16.63 5.70
N ASP A 448 -21.69 16.24 6.51
CA ASP A 448 -21.36 17.02 7.73
C ASP A 448 -20.65 18.34 7.47
N THR A 449 -20.11 18.55 6.29
CA THR A 449 -19.46 19.84 5.94
C THR A 449 -20.37 20.83 5.24
N LEU A 450 -21.64 20.46 4.92
CA LEU A 450 -22.49 21.25 4.01
C LEU A 450 -23.91 21.54 4.52
N ALA A 451 -24.32 21.01 5.65
CA ALA A 451 -25.58 21.39 6.27
C ALA A 451 -25.33 22.33 7.46
N PRO A 452 -25.80 23.56 7.42
CA PRO A 452 -26.14 24.24 8.63
C PRO A 452 -27.48 23.67 9.07
N ASP A 453 -27.50 23.03 10.20
CA ASP A 453 -28.64 22.60 11.02
C ASP A 453 -28.99 21.12 11.14
N ASP A 454 -28.72 20.67 12.32
CA ASP A 454 -29.56 19.98 13.33
C ASP A 454 -30.50 18.81 12.92
N THR A 455 -30.17 18.00 11.93
CA THR A 455 -30.83 16.69 11.82
C THR A 455 -29.81 15.60 11.53
N ARG A 456 -29.13 15.17 12.59
CA ARG A 456 -28.27 13.98 12.54
C ARG A 456 -29.13 12.74 12.83
N PRO A 457 -29.34 11.82 11.91
CA PRO A 457 -29.80 10.50 12.29
C PRO A 457 -28.62 9.74 12.89
N SER A 458 -28.69 9.47 14.20
CA SER A 458 -27.84 8.49 14.85
C SER A 458 -28.13 7.12 14.24
N ILE A 459 -27.22 6.61 13.43
CA ILE A 459 -27.29 5.20 12.96
C ILE A 459 -26.62 4.35 14.03
N GLN A 460 -27.38 3.95 15.03
CA GLN A 460 -27.11 2.74 15.80
C GLN A 460 -27.78 1.57 15.10
N ALA A 461 -26.98 0.68 14.56
CA ALA A 461 -27.36 -0.71 14.27
C ALA A 461 -26.13 -1.62 14.21
#